data_8cd7775172f5dd3834d1b95b591a4934
#
_entry.id   8cd7775172f5dd3834d1b95b591a4934
#
_cell.length_a   1.000
_cell.length_b   1.000
_cell.length_c   1.000
_cell.angle_alpha   90.00
_cell.angle_beta   90.00
_cell.angle_gamma   90.00
#
_symmetry.space_group_name_H-M   'P 1'
#
loop_
_entity.id
_entity.type
_entity.pdbx_description
1 polymer ?
#
loop_
_entity_poly.entity_id
_entity_poly.type
_entity_poly.pdbx_seq_one_letter_code
_entity_poly.pdbx_strand_id
1 'polypeptide(L)'
;DKDVLLEDIDSDLMLMYEAYLRNKGLTKNSSSFYMRILRAVYNRAVEKDLITNRNPFKHVYTGIDKTIKRAIPLKAIKQIKNLDLSLQLSLDFARDMFLFSFYTRGMSFIDMAYLKKKDLSNGILSYRRRKTGQQLFIRWEKCMQEIVEKYDNTVSEYLLPIIKPMNGDERT
;
A
#
# COMPACT_ATOMS: atom_id res chain seq x y z
N ASP A 1 31.01 14.28 6.57
CA ASP A 1 29.63 14.18 7.06
C ASP A 1 29.68 14.28 8.58
N LYS A 2 29.15 15.37 9.14
CA LYS A 2 28.99 15.52 10.60
C LYS A 2 27.53 15.29 10.93
N ASP A 3 27.26 14.56 12.00
CA ASP A 3 25.94 14.45 12.55
C ASP A 3 25.42 15.83 12.99
N VAL A 4 24.15 16.10 12.78
CA VAL A 4 23.48 17.32 13.22
C VAL A 4 22.96 17.08 14.64
N LEU A 5 23.39 17.91 15.59
CA LEU A 5 22.87 17.83 16.94
C LEU A 5 21.43 18.35 17.00
N LEU A 6 20.63 17.80 17.88
CA LEU A 6 19.23 18.26 18.04
C LEU A 6 19.12 19.72 18.45
N GLU A 7 20.13 20.24 19.16
CA GLU A 7 20.22 21.66 19.57
C GLU A 7 20.49 22.61 18.39
N ASP A 8 21.10 22.09 17.31
CA ASP A 8 21.40 22.86 16.10
C ASP A 8 20.19 22.94 15.14
N ILE A 9 19.12 22.22 15.44
CA ILE A 9 17.91 22.24 14.63
C ILE A 9 17.13 23.53 14.92
N ASP A 10 17.26 24.48 14.01
CA ASP A 10 16.53 25.75 13.99
C ASP A 10 15.62 25.89 12.77
N SER A 11 14.92 27.02 12.67
CA SER A 11 14.00 27.29 11.54
C SER A 11 14.72 27.42 10.21
N ASP A 12 15.93 27.97 10.20
CA ASP A 12 16.69 28.18 8.96
C ASP A 12 17.19 26.87 8.40
N LEU A 13 17.72 25.98 9.25
CA LEU A 13 18.11 24.64 8.87
C LEU A 13 16.92 23.86 8.29
N MET A 14 15.74 23.97 8.89
CA MET A 14 14.56 23.27 8.40
C MET A 14 14.07 23.82 7.06
N LEU A 15 14.12 25.14 6.84
CA LEU A 15 13.82 25.77 5.56
C LEU A 15 14.82 25.33 4.47
N MET A 16 16.12 25.33 4.78
CA MET A 16 17.18 24.84 3.88
C MET A 16 16.96 23.36 3.50
N TYR A 17 16.61 22.53 4.49
CA TYR A 17 16.35 21.12 4.24
C TYR A 17 15.09 20.91 3.39
N GLU A 18 14.00 21.67 3.63
CA GLU A 18 12.84 21.63 2.77
C GLU A 18 13.17 22.02 1.33
N ALA A 19 13.96 23.09 1.13
CA ALA A 19 14.42 23.50 -0.18
C ALA A 19 15.28 22.43 -0.86
N TYR A 20 16.19 21.80 -0.11
CA TYR A 20 16.99 20.68 -0.60
C TYR A 20 16.11 19.52 -1.09
N LEU A 21 15.12 19.10 -0.30
CA LEU A 21 14.22 18.01 -0.70
C LEU A 21 13.44 18.36 -1.97
N ARG A 22 12.97 19.60 -2.11
CA ARG A 22 12.29 20.09 -3.32
C ARG A 22 13.22 20.09 -4.54
N ASN A 23 14.46 20.54 -4.38
CA ASN A 23 15.46 20.55 -5.44
C ASN A 23 15.85 19.13 -5.90
N LYS A 24 15.72 18.14 -5.02
CA LYS A 24 15.84 16.69 -5.35
C LYS A 24 14.61 16.13 -6.06
N GLY A 25 13.60 16.95 -6.37
CA GLY A 25 12.40 16.53 -7.09
C GLY A 25 11.31 15.88 -6.23
N LEU A 26 11.41 15.95 -4.90
CA LEU A 26 10.38 15.38 -4.04
C LEU A 26 9.09 16.22 -4.13
N THR A 27 7.95 15.52 -4.13
CA THR A 27 6.65 16.18 -4.06
C THR A 27 6.45 16.86 -2.70
N LYS A 28 5.54 17.83 -2.64
CA LYS A 28 5.22 18.55 -1.40
C LYS A 28 4.78 17.59 -0.27
N ASN A 29 3.99 16.56 -0.58
CA ASN A 29 3.60 15.56 0.39
C ASN A 29 4.75 14.68 0.87
N SER A 30 5.70 14.36 -0.02
CA SER A 30 6.90 13.61 0.35
C SER A 30 7.82 14.44 1.26
N SER A 31 8.06 15.71 0.94
CA SER A 31 8.84 16.61 1.80
C SER A 31 8.17 16.78 3.16
N SER A 32 6.85 17.00 3.18
CA SER A 32 6.06 17.07 4.41
C SER A 32 6.16 15.81 5.26
N PHE A 33 6.23 14.62 4.64
CA PHE A 33 6.40 13.36 5.36
C PHE A 33 7.71 13.35 6.16
N TYR A 34 8.83 13.74 5.54
CA TYR A 34 10.13 13.84 6.24
C TYR A 34 10.10 14.90 7.34
N MET A 35 9.50 16.07 7.07
CA MET A 35 9.36 17.13 8.09
C MET A 35 8.56 16.67 9.30
N ARG A 36 7.49 15.89 9.10
CA ARG A 36 6.68 15.34 10.21
C ARG A 36 7.44 14.33 11.04
N ILE A 37 8.28 13.49 10.42
CA ILE A 37 9.11 12.53 11.16
C ILE A 37 10.13 13.30 12.02
N LEU A 38 10.86 14.23 11.42
CA LEU A 38 11.84 15.05 12.16
C LEU A 38 11.18 15.83 13.30
N ARG A 39 10.02 16.44 13.06
CA ARG A 39 9.26 17.13 14.10
C ARG A 39 8.86 16.19 15.23
N ALA A 40 8.47 14.95 14.93
CA ALA A 40 8.12 13.98 15.98
C ALA A 40 9.33 13.61 16.83
N VAL A 41 10.51 13.43 16.22
CA VAL A 41 11.77 13.16 16.95
C VAL A 41 12.17 14.35 17.81
N TYR A 42 12.15 15.56 17.24
CA TYR A 42 12.47 16.79 17.95
C TYR A 42 11.55 17.03 19.16
N ASN A 43 10.23 16.91 18.95
CA ASN A 43 9.26 17.08 20.03
C ASN A 43 9.47 16.05 21.15
N ARG A 44 9.83 14.81 20.81
CA ARG A 44 10.15 13.79 21.83
C ARG A 44 11.39 14.15 22.64
N ALA A 45 12.38 14.81 22.03
CA ALA A 45 13.55 15.31 22.79
C ALA A 45 13.17 16.47 23.73
N VAL A 46 12.28 17.36 23.26
CA VAL A 46 11.72 18.42 24.12
C VAL A 46 10.91 17.84 25.29
N GLU A 47 10.04 16.85 25.03
CA GLU A 47 9.24 16.17 26.06
C GLU A 47 10.10 15.46 27.13
N LYS A 48 11.32 15.09 26.77
CA LYS A 48 12.29 14.45 27.66
C LYS A 48 13.28 15.44 28.31
N ASP A 49 13.04 16.74 28.17
CA ASP A 49 13.90 17.82 28.66
C ASP A 49 15.37 17.73 28.15
N LEU A 50 15.61 17.09 27.02
CA LEU A 50 16.94 16.99 26.41
C LEU A 50 17.34 18.28 25.67
N ILE A 51 16.37 19.05 25.19
CA ILE A 51 16.55 20.31 24.48
C ILE A 51 15.42 21.30 24.80
N THR A 52 15.70 22.59 24.66
CA THR A 52 14.68 23.64 24.76
C THR A 52 13.94 23.79 23.42
N ASN A 53 12.61 23.91 23.44
CA ASN A 53 11.82 24.08 22.23
C ASN A 53 12.03 25.45 21.58
N ARG A 54 12.59 25.45 20.36
CA ARG A 54 12.79 26.63 19.50
C ARG A 54 11.78 26.73 18.35
N ASN A 55 10.78 25.82 18.27
CA ASN A 55 9.77 25.74 17.21
C ASN A 55 10.34 25.73 15.76
N PRO A 56 11.33 24.90 15.45
CA PRO A 56 12.04 24.93 14.17
C PRO A 56 11.15 24.60 12.97
N PHE A 57 10.02 23.94 13.16
CA PHE A 57 9.09 23.52 12.11
C PHE A 57 7.98 24.53 11.83
N LYS A 58 8.03 25.73 12.42
CA LYS A 58 6.98 26.75 12.29
C LYS A 58 6.77 27.21 10.84
N HIS A 59 7.84 27.31 10.06
CA HIS A 59 7.84 27.88 8.71
C HIS A 59 7.93 26.85 7.58
N VAL A 60 8.05 25.56 7.88
CA VAL A 60 8.06 24.49 6.88
C VAL A 60 6.71 23.81 6.78
N TYR A 61 6.44 23.24 5.59
CA TYR A 61 5.17 22.57 5.36
C TYR A 61 5.14 21.19 6.01
N THR A 62 4.22 20.99 6.94
CA THR A 62 3.98 19.71 7.63
C THR A 62 2.56 19.17 7.42
N GLY A 63 1.81 19.74 6.49
CA GLY A 63 0.45 19.33 6.14
C GLY A 63 0.39 18.17 5.14
N ILE A 64 -0.83 17.88 4.69
CA ILE A 64 -1.11 16.92 3.63
C ILE A 64 -1.89 17.62 2.53
N ASP A 65 -1.29 17.77 1.34
CA ASP A 65 -1.98 18.28 0.17
C ASP A 65 -2.95 17.25 -0.39
N LYS A 66 -4.06 17.74 -0.91
CA LYS A 66 -5.02 16.91 -1.63
C LYS A 66 -4.35 16.36 -2.90
N THR A 67 -4.38 15.06 -3.05
CA THR A 67 -3.94 14.39 -4.28
C THR A 67 -5.12 14.10 -5.18
N ILE A 68 -4.93 14.23 -6.49
CA ILE A 68 -5.94 13.83 -7.48
C ILE A 68 -6.06 12.30 -7.42
N LYS A 69 -7.23 11.83 -7.02
CA LYS A 69 -7.53 10.39 -7.04
C LYS A 69 -7.75 9.97 -8.49
N ARG A 70 -6.95 9.02 -8.96
CA ARG A 70 -7.05 8.46 -10.32
C ARG A 70 -8.02 7.28 -10.34
N ALA A 71 -9.27 7.54 -9.99
CA ALA A 71 -10.32 6.54 -10.13
C ALA A 71 -10.66 6.36 -11.61
N ILE A 72 -10.71 5.11 -12.08
CA ILE A 72 -11.14 4.82 -13.46
C ILE A 72 -12.66 4.57 -13.46
N PRO A 73 -13.38 4.97 -14.53
CA PRO A 73 -14.80 4.78 -14.64
C PRO A 73 -15.15 3.31 -14.83
N LEU A 74 -16.34 2.91 -14.41
CA LEU A 74 -16.85 1.53 -14.56
C LEU A 74 -16.82 1.04 -16.02
N LYS A 75 -17.01 1.96 -16.99
CA LYS A 75 -16.86 1.64 -18.42
C LYS A 75 -15.47 1.07 -18.74
N ALA A 76 -14.40 1.66 -18.21
CA ALA A 76 -13.04 1.16 -18.40
C ALA A 76 -12.84 -0.22 -17.75
N ILE A 77 -13.42 -0.46 -16.56
CA ILE A 77 -13.38 -1.78 -15.92
C ILE A 77 -14.04 -2.83 -16.81
N LYS A 78 -15.21 -2.51 -17.40
CA LYS A 78 -15.90 -3.41 -18.34
C LYS A 78 -15.08 -3.68 -19.60
N GLN A 79 -14.39 -2.66 -20.13
CA GLN A 79 -13.49 -2.84 -21.28
C GLN A 79 -12.31 -3.76 -20.93
N ILE A 80 -11.66 -3.55 -19.78
CA ILE A 80 -10.57 -4.41 -19.29
C ILE A 80 -11.06 -5.86 -19.14
N LYS A 81 -12.24 -6.07 -18.58
CA LYS A 81 -12.84 -7.41 -18.42
C LYS A 81 -12.99 -8.13 -19.78
N ASN A 82 -13.39 -7.39 -20.80
CA ASN A 82 -13.73 -7.95 -22.12
C ASN A 82 -12.53 -8.04 -23.08
N LEU A 83 -11.30 -7.74 -22.64
CA LEU A 83 -10.11 -7.92 -23.46
C LEU A 83 -9.89 -9.41 -23.75
N ASP A 84 -9.70 -9.72 -25.02
CA ASP A 84 -9.20 -11.05 -25.39
C ASP A 84 -7.68 -11.08 -25.20
N LEU A 85 -7.24 -11.79 -24.20
CA LEU A 85 -5.83 -11.96 -23.82
C LEU A 85 -5.40 -13.45 -23.90
N SER A 86 -6.13 -14.26 -24.63
CA SER A 86 -5.89 -15.72 -24.76
C SER A 86 -4.46 -16.06 -25.20
N LEU A 87 -3.85 -15.19 -26.02
CA LEU A 87 -2.47 -15.35 -26.50
C LEU A 87 -1.41 -14.72 -25.57
N GLN A 88 -1.82 -14.05 -24.50
CA GLN A 88 -0.94 -13.30 -23.58
C GLN A 88 -1.22 -13.70 -22.13
N LEU A 89 -0.86 -14.94 -21.77
CA LEU A 89 -1.22 -15.56 -20.49
C LEU A 89 -0.83 -14.71 -19.24
N SER A 90 0.29 -14.00 -19.30
CA SER A 90 0.72 -13.14 -18.21
C SER A 90 -0.19 -11.90 -18.02
N LEU A 91 -0.65 -11.30 -19.12
CA LEU A 91 -1.59 -10.19 -19.09
C LEU A 91 -3.01 -10.67 -18.73
N ASP A 92 -3.39 -11.85 -19.20
CA ASP A 92 -4.66 -12.49 -18.85
C ASP A 92 -4.73 -12.72 -17.33
N PHE A 93 -3.67 -13.27 -16.74
CA PHE A 93 -3.55 -13.42 -15.29
C PHE A 93 -3.57 -12.07 -14.56
N ALA A 94 -2.82 -11.07 -15.01
CA ALA A 94 -2.79 -9.76 -14.41
C ALA A 94 -4.15 -9.06 -14.45
N ARG A 95 -4.89 -9.17 -15.57
CA ARG A 95 -6.27 -8.71 -15.70
C ARG A 95 -7.19 -9.36 -14.66
N ASP A 96 -7.12 -10.68 -14.53
CA ASP A 96 -7.99 -11.42 -13.63
C ASP A 96 -7.68 -11.09 -12.16
N MET A 97 -6.41 -10.91 -11.79
CA MET A 97 -6.03 -10.45 -10.45
C MET A 97 -6.52 -9.01 -10.18
N PHE A 98 -6.44 -8.12 -11.18
CA PHE A 98 -7.01 -6.78 -11.08
C PHE A 98 -8.53 -6.82 -10.88
N LEU A 99 -9.25 -7.64 -11.65
CA LEU A 99 -10.71 -7.81 -11.52
C LEU A 99 -11.09 -8.44 -10.18
N PHE A 100 -10.34 -9.43 -9.72
CA PHE A 100 -10.56 -10.02 -8.40
C PHE A 100 -10.39 -8.99 -7.28
N SER A 101 -9.32 -8.17 -7.34
CA SER A 101 -9.14 -7.05 -6.42
C SER A 101 -10.33 -6.08 -6.46
N PHE A 102 -10.81 -5.73 -7.66
CA PHE A 102 -11.97 -4.86 -7.82
C PHE A 102 -13.24 -5.46 -7.21
N TYR A 103 -13.55 -6.73 -7.48
CA TYR A 103 -14.72 -7.42 -6.95
C TYR A 103 -14.65 -7.59 -5.42
N THR A 104 -13.46 -7.76 -4.88
CA THR A 104 -13.21 -7.84 -3.43
C THR A 104 -13.00 -6.46 -2.77
N ARG A 105 -13.52 -5.39 -3.38
CA ARG A 105 -13.54 -4.01 -2.86
C ARG A 105 -12.14 -3.41 -2.62
N GLY A 106 -11.19 -3.74 -3.49
CA GLY A 106 -9.82 -3.23 -3.42
C GLY A 106 -8.94 -4.02 -2.47
N MET A 107 -9.07 -5.33 -2.46
CA MET A 107 -8.13 -6.21 -1.76
C MET A 107 -6.73 -5.99 -2.31
N SER A 108 -5.75 -5.84 -1.42
CA SER A 108 -4.36 -5.65 -1.85
C SER A 108 -3.79 -6.93 -2.44
N PHE A 109 -2.79 -6.79 -3.32
CA PHE A 109 -2.16 -7.95 -3.96
C PHE A 109 -1.57 -8.92 -2.94
N ILE A 110 -0.95 -8.39 -1.87
CA ILE A 110 -0.42 -9.21 -0.78
C ILE A 110 -1.52 -9.97 -0.02
N ASP A 111 -2.69 -9.36 0.18
CA ASP A 111 -3.81 -10.04 0.84
C ASP A 111 -4.37 -11.15 -0.06
N MET A 112 -4.47 -10.90 -1.40
CA MET A 112 -4.87 -11.91 -2.38
C MET A 112 -3.89 -13.10 -2.41
N ALA A 113 -2.58 -12.82 -2.36
CA ALA A 113 -1.55 -13.86 -2.43
C ALA A 113 -1.65 -14.85 -1.26
N TYR A 114 -1.99 -14.39 -0.08
CA TYR A 114 -2.10 -15.23 1.12
C TYR A 114 -3.53 -15.65 1.48
N LEU A 115 -4.49 -15.39 0.59
CA LEU A 115 -5.88 -15.77 0.80
C LEU A 115 -6.02 -17.30 0.69
N LYS A 116 -6.54 -17.94 1.73
CA LYS A 116 -6.66 -19.40 1.78
C LYS A 116 -8.08 -19.88 1.39
N LYS A 117 -8.18 -21.10 0.90
CA LYS A 117 -9.47 -21.74 0.59
C LYS A 117 -10.40 -21.78 1.80
N LYS A 118 -9.87 -21.98 3.01
CA LYS A 118 -10.63 -21.98 4.27
C LYS A 118 -11.22 -20.63 4.65
N ASP A 119 -10.71 -19.52 4.06
CA ASP A 119 -11.21 -18.18 4.32
C ASP A 119 -12.55 -17.93 3.60
N LEU A 120 -12.94 -18.82 2.68
CA LEU A 120 -14.25 -18.85 2.02
C LEU A 120 -15.13 -19.91 2.66
N SER A 121 -16.20 -19.49 3.34
CA SER A 121 -17.17 -20.36 3.98
C SER A 121 -18.56 -19.80 3.89
N ASN A 122 -19.54 -20.65 3.61
CA ASN A 122 -20.97 -20.27 3.53
C ASN A 122 -21.27 -19.05 2.65
N GLY A 123 -20.55 -18.92 1.51
CA GLY A 123 -20.73 -17.80 0.58
C GLY A 123 -20.18 -16.46 1.09
N ILE A 124 -19.34 -16.47 2.12
CA ILE A 124 -18.66 -15.31 2.68
C ILE A 124 -17.16 -15.55 2.67
N LEU A 125 -16.43 -14.61 2.06
CA LEU A 125 -15.00 -14.52 2.15
C LEU A 125 -14.62 -13.67 3.36
N SER A 126 -13.89 -14.25 4.31
CA SER A 126 -13.49 -13.62 5.57
C SER A 126 -11.98 -13.60 5.68
N TYR A 127 -11.36 -12.42 5.69
CA TYR A 127 -9.91 -12.30 5.81
C TYR A 127 -9.51 -11.10 6.67
N ARG A 128 -8.31 -11.18 7.25
CA ARG A 128 -7.72 -10.08 8.00
C ARG A 128 -6.73 -9.31 7.13
N ARG A 129 -7.00 -8.02 6.92
CA ARG A 129 -6.14 -7.14 6.12
C ARG A 129 -4.75 -7.01 6.76
N ARG A 130 -3.70 -7.39 6.04
CA ARG A 130 -2.33 -7.40 6.58
C ARG A 130 -1.83 -6.02 7.00
N LYS A 131 -2.17 -4.97 6.22
CA LYS A 131 -1.72 -3.61 6.49
C LYS A 131 -2.31 -2.99 7.76
N THR A 132 -3.54 -3.32 8.11
CA THR A 132 -4.28 -2.63 9.19
C THR A 132 -4.78 -3.57 10.29
N GLY A 133 -4.67 -4.89 10.10
CA GLY A 133 -5.23 -5.88 11.02
C GLY A 133 -6.77 -5.95 11.05
N GLN A 134 -7.45 -5.20 10.19
CA GLN A 134 -8.90 -5.14 10.13
C GLN A 134 -9.47 -6.45 9.57
N GLN A 135 -10.45 -7.04 10.26
CA GLN A 135 -11.23 -8.16 9.74
C GLN A 135 -12.25 -7.65 8.72
N LEU A 136 -12.30 -8.27 7.55
CA LEU A 136 -13.20 -7.92 6.46
C LEU A 136 -14.02 -9.14 6.06
N PHE A 137 -15.31 -8.89 5.73
CA PHE A 137 -16.24 -9.88 5.26
C PHE A 137 -16.78 -9.44 3.91
N ILE A 138 -16.66 -10.28 2.91
CA ILE A 138 -17.09 -10.01 1.54
C ILE A 138 -18.03 -11.13 1.09
N ARG A 139 -19.21 -10.76 0.65
CA ARG A 139 -20.10 -11.72 0.02
C ARG A 139 -19.47 -12.27 -1.24
N TRP A 140 -19.45 -13.60 -1.34
CA TRP A 140 -18.91 -14.29 -2.50
C TRP A 140 -19.87 -14.19 -3.68
N GLU A 141 -19.37 -13.74 -4.82
CA GLU A 141 -20.15 -13.52 -6.02
C GLU A 141 -19.63 -14.41 -7.17
N LYS A 142 -20.52 -14.70 -8.12
CA LYS A 142 -20.21 -15.56 -9.28
C LYS A 142 -18.97 -15.10 -10.06
N CYS A 143 -18.79 -13.78 -10.21
CA CYS A 143 -17.63 -13.23 -10.92
C CYS A 143 -16.29 -13.50 -10.23
N MET A 144 -16.27 -13.67 -8.90
CA MET A 144 -15.07 -14.08 -8.16
C MET A 144 -14.84 -15.58 -8.34
N GLN A 145 -15.90 -16.37 -8.31
CA GLN A 145 -15.86 -17.81 -8.50
C GLN A 145 -15.30 -18.16 -9.89
N GLU A 146 -15.77 -17.50 -10.95
CA GLU A 146 -15.30 -17.70 -12.34
C GLU A 146 -13.79 -17.47 -12.46
N ILE A 147 -13.23 -16.47 -11.75
CA ILE A 147 -11.78 -16.22 -11.74
C ILE A 147 -11.04 -17.36 -11.04
N VAL A 148 -11.52 -17.79 -9.86
CA VAL A 148 -10.85 -18.85 -9.10
C VAL A 148 -10.88 -20.19 -9.86
N GLU A 149 -12.01 -20.53 -10.47
CA GLU A 149 -12.19 -21.78 -11.26
C GLU A 149 -11.32 -21.82 -12.52
N LYS A 150 -11.02 -20.65 -13.09
CA LYS A 150 -10.14 -20.57 -14.27
C LYS A 150 -8.72 -21.04 -13.98
N TYR A 151 -8.28 -20.92 -12.73
CA TYR A 151 -6.95 -21.30 -12.31
C TYR A 151 -7.00 -22.54 -11.43
N ASP A 152 -6.69 -23.69 -11.99
CA ASP A 152 -6.58 -24.92 -11.21
C ASP A 152 -5.49 -24.78 -10.13
N ASN A 153 -5.93 -24.78 -8.88
CA ASN A 153 -5.06 -24.67 -7.71
C ASN A 153 -5.39 -25.76 -6.68
N THR A 154 -5.67 -26.97 -7.14
CA THR A 154 -6.13 -28.08 -6.29
C THR A 154 -5.11 -28.48 -5.25
N VAL A 155 -3.82 -28.39 -5.55
CA VAL A 155 -2.71 -28.83 -4.69
C VAL A 155 -2.37 -27.80 -3.61
N SER A 156 -2.70 -26.52 -3.80
CA SER A 156 -2.36 -25.44 -2.87
C SER A 156 -3.46 -25.17 -1.86
N GLU A 157 -3.10 -24.78 -0.64
CA GLU A 157 -4.05 -24.27 0.36
C GLU A 157 -4.58 -22.86 0.01
N TYR A 158 -3.89 -22.12 -0.87
CA TYR A 158 -4.24 -20.77 -1.28
C TYR A 158 -5.38 -20.78 -2.31
N LEU A 159 -6.22 -19.74 -2.26
CA LEU A 159 -7.36 -19.60 -3.14
C LEU A 159 -6.95 -19.23 -4.57
N LEU A 160 -5.89 -18.43 -4.72
CA LEU A 160 -5.38 -17.94 -6.00
C LEU A 160 -3.94 -18.46 -6.22
N PRO A 161 -3.52 -18.73 -7.47
CA PRO A 161 -2.20 -19.30 -7.79
C PRO A 161 -1.10 -18.24 -7.86
N ILE A 162 -1.11 -17.27 -6.92
CA ILE A 162 -0.12 -16.19 -6.84
C ILE A 162 1.17 -16.73 -6.21
N ILE A 163 1.03 -17.49 -5.11
CA ILE A 163 2.16 -18.18 -4.47
C ILE A 163 2.25 -19.56 -5.10
N LYS A 164 3.35 -19.78 -5.80
CA LYS A 164 3.67 -21.14 -6.30
C LYS A 164 4.40 -21.88 -5.18
N PRO A 165 4.02 -23.13 -4.85
CA PRO A 165 4.82 -23.95 -3.97
C PRO A 165 6.20 -24.12 -4.63
N MET A 166 7.23 -23.52 -4.06
CA MET A 166 8.60 -23.81 -4.47
C MET A 166 8.95 -25.19 -3.90
N ASN A 167 9.42 -26.08 -4.76
CA ASN A 167 10.01 -27.33 -4.31
C ASN A 167 11.19 -26.99 -3.38
N GLY A 168 10.94 -27.04 -2.07
CA GLY A 168 11.95 -27.27 -1.07
C GLY A 168 12.83 -26.10 -0.60
N ASP A 169 12.44 -24.81 -0.75
CA ASP A 169 13.14 -23.73 -0.04
C ASP A 169 12.14 -22.60 0.33
N GLU A 170 11.68 -22.64 1.57
CA GLU A 170 11.11 -21.48 2.23
C GLU A 170 12.25 -20.51 2.60
N ARG A 171 12.48 -19.49 1.79
CA ARG A 171 13.21 -18.31 2.26
C ARG A 171 12.22 -17.35 2.87
N THR A 172 12.28 -17.30 4.20
CA THR A 172 11.74 -16.29 5.12
C THR A 172 12.00 -14.85 4.67
#